data_df8a846857e80d863aefaf7420959bbd
#
_entry.id   df8a846857e80d863aefaf7420959bbd
#
_cell.length_a   1.000
_cell.length_b   1.000
_cell.length_c   1.000
_cell.angle_alpha   90.00
_cell.angle_beta   90.00
_cell.angle_gamma   90.00
#
_symmetry.space_group_name_H-M   'P 1'
#
loop_
_entity.id
_entity.type
_entity.pdbx_description
1 polymer ?
#
loop_
_entity_poly.entity_id
_entity_poly.type
_entity_poly.pdbx_seq_one_letter_code
_entity_poly.pdbx_strand_id
1 'polypeptide(L)'
;LEPYNKGKSEAHELVVVSSLGERDSYFLRNCGTMGFPSQLDFRWMKKGKIKASLTLAISDNYEAISLPQSPFGGIWTEENISSVSLEGFIQAVIIELRQRRISSIKIIQPPKPYESNFDLINYLLFKLGFKQVSILSHQFFIGKKKIKRLVQNEGAKYLAKSKELGLKIRMGSIQNFGFLQEIKTWNQARGYAILFDETRLISQVSDFPERYFLISIYKEGIAMAHALGVKLQPDSIYYFLSGTLPKANIKNLGEMCLFQLFQLASDQKLNFVDLGSSDLDSEVNHSLIFFKSRFSNDISNKVTWTLNL
;
A
#
# COMPACT_ATOMS: atom_id res chain seq x y z
N LEU A 1 51.42 3.68 -21.82
CA LEU A 1 50.29 3.67 -20.88
C LEU A 1 49.57 4.99 -21.09
N GLU A 2 48.53 5.00 -21.91
CA GLU A 2 47.66 6.16 -22.09
C GLU A 2 46.81 6.39 -20.83
N PRO A 3 46.58 7.65 -20.44
CA PRO A 3 45.77 7.96 -19.29
C PRO A 3 44.29 7.62 -19.60
N TYR A 4 43.74 6.70 -18.83
CA TYR A 4 42.31 6.33 -18.83
C TYR A 4 41.49 7.60 -18.58
N ASN A 5 40.84 8.07 -19.63
CA ASN A 5 40.00 9.25 -19.61
C ASN A 5 38.76 8.94 -18.74
N LYS A 6 38.80 9.30 -17.45
CA LYS A 6 37.62 9.26 -16.57
C LYS A 6 36.60 10.25 -17.14
N GLY A 7 35.72 9.75 -17.97
CA GLY A 7 34.53 10.51 -18.40
C GLY A 7 33.91 11.14 -17.16
N LYS A 8 33.65 12.45 -17.21
CA LYS A 8 32.96 13.21 -16.14
C LYS A 8 31.67 12.43 -15.82
N SER A 9 31.63 11.74 -14.69
CA SER A 9 30.42 11.17 -14.13
C SER A 9 29.52 12.36 -13.89
N GLU A 10 28.48 12.50 -14.73
CA GLU A 10 27.46 13.53 -14.51
C GLU A 10 26.92 13.38 -13.11
N ALA A 11 26.96 14.45 -12.34
CA ALA A 11 26.54 14.49 -10.96
C ALA A 11 25.03 14.26 -10.87
N HIS A 12 24.61 13.61 -9.80
CA HIS A 12 23.20 13.59 -9.44
C HIS A 12 22.81 14.95 -8.85
N GLU A 13 21.55 15.34 -9.05
CA GLU A 13 20.99 16.57 -8.47
C GLU A 13 19.68 16.28 -7.74
N LEU A 14 19.41 17.01 -6.66
CA LEU A 14 18.13 17.01 -5.98
C LEU A 14 17.23 18.09 -6.59
N VAL A 15 16.10 17.68 -7.10
CA VAL A 15 15.03 18.58 -7.57
C VAL A 15 13.85 18.47 -6.62
N VAL A 16 13.39 19.61 -6.10
CA VAL A 16 12.22 19.66 -5.20
C VAL A 16 11.12 20.42 -5.92
N VAL A 17 9.97 19.78 -6.05
CA VAL A 17 8.78 20.36 -6.69
C VAL A 17 7.58 20.30 -5.75
N SER A 18 6.66 21.25 -5.86
CA SER A 18 5.36 21.16 -5.22
C SER A 18 4.58 20.08 -5.96
N SER A 19 4.29 18.98 -5.28
CA SER A 19 3.66 17.84 -5.92
C SER A 19 2.21 18.16 -6.26
N LEU A 20 1.94 18.37 -7.53
CA LEU A 20 0.62 18.30 -8.11
C LEU A 20 0.75 17.59 -9.46
N GLY A 21 0.42 16.30 -9.48
CA GLY A 21 -0.19 15.73 -10.65
C GLY A 21 0.67 15.16 -11.77
N GLU A 22 1.84 14.60 -11.55
CA GLU A 22 2.36 13.62 -12.48
C GLU A 22 1.77 12.24 -12.14
N ARG A 23 1.21 11.53 -13.14
CA ARG A 23 0.67 10.18 -12.98
C ARG A 23 1.79 9.20 -12.64
N ASP A 24 1.89 8.87 -11.37
CA ASP A 24 2.85 7.89 -10.86
C ASP A 24 2.27 6.48 -10.86
N SER A 25 3.12 5.47 -10.88
CA SER A 25 2.72 4.08 -10.71
C SER A 25 1.97 3.85 -9.39
N TYR A 26 2.41 4.49 -8.31
CA TYR A 26 1.73 4.52 -7.02
C TYR A 26 0.77 5.72 -6.96
N PHE A 27 -0.48 5.51 -7.36
CA PHE A 27 -1.45 6.59 -7.60
C PHE A 27 -1.73 7.48 -6.37
N LEU A 28 -1.54 6.98 -5.14
CA LEU A 28 -1.78 7.74 -3.91
C LEU A 28 -0.82 8.94 -3.75
N ARG A 29 0.30 8.96 -4.48
CA ARG A 29 1.17 10.16 -4.57
C ARG A 29 0.48 11.33 -5.26
N ASN A 30 -0.49 11.05 -6.13
CA ASN A 30 -1.27 12.05 -6.85
C ASN A 30 -2.51 12.51 -6.07
N CYS A 31 -2.86 11.82 -4.98
CA CYS A 31 -3.92 12.23 -4.08
C CYS A 31 -3.39 13.29 -3.12
N GLY A 32 -3.99 14.47 -3.08
CA GLY A 32 -3.60 15.50 -2.12
C GLY A 32 -3.65 14.99 -0.67
N THR A 33 -2.87 15.62 0.19
CA THR A 33 -2.82 15.31 1.63
C THR A 33 -3.73 16.28 2.38
N MET A 34 -4.95 15.86 2.70
CA MET A 34 -5.90 16.68 3.45
C MET A 34 -5.32 17.01 4.84
N GLY A 35 -5.46 18.27 5.28
CA GLY A 35 -4.98 18.72 6.58
C GLY A 35 -3.48 19.02 6.66
N PHE A 36 -2.78 19.07 5.51
CA PHE A 36 -1.39 19.48 5.43
C PHE A 36 -1.25 20.70 4.51
N PRO A 37 -0.60 21.79 4.97
CA PRO A 37 -0.51 23.03 4.22
C PRO A 37 0.33 22.92 2.94
N SER A 38 1.27 21.97 2.88
CA SER A 38 2.08 21.76 1.68
C SER A 38 2.52 20.32 1.51
N GLN A 39 2.74 19.95 0.25
CA GLN A 39 3.33 18.68 -0.15
C GLN A 39 4.49 18.94 -1.08
N LEU A 40 5.63 18.30 -0.83
CA LEU A 40 6.85 18.40 -1.61
C LEU A 40 7.24 17.05 -2.17
N ASP A 41 7.66 17.03 -3.42
CA ASP A 41 8.20 15.85 -4.08
C ASP A 41 9.70 16.05 -4.33
N PHE A 42 10.52 15.24 -3.67
CA PHE A 42 11.95 15.21 -3.75
C PHE A 42 12.36 14.19 -4.81
N ARG A 43 13.06 14.65 -5.86
CA ARG A 43 13.47 13.82 -6.99
C ARG A 43 14.98 13.81 -7.11
N TRP A 44 15.58 12.63 -7.11
CA TRP A 44 17.00 12.43 -7.37
C TRP A 44 17.21 12.19 -8.84
N MET A 45 17.73 13.20 -9.51
CA MET A 45 17.83 13.23 -10.97
C MET A 45 19.22 12.85 -11.44
N LYS A 46 19.31 12.07 -12.53
CA LYS A 46 20.54 11.85 -13.29
C LYS A 46 20.20 11.79 -14.79
N LYS A 47 20.85 12.65 -15.60
CA LYS A 47 20.60 12.73 -17.05
C LYS A 47 19.10 12.92 -17.39
N GLY A 48 18.43 13.80 -16.66
CA GLY A 48 17.00 14.06 -16.84
C GLY A 48 16.06 12.93 -16.42
N LYS A 49 16.57 11.84 -15.79
CA LYS A 49 15.77 10.71 -15.31
C LYS A 49 15.73 10.68 -13.79
N ILE A 50 14.56 10.40 -13.23
CA ILE A 50 14.37 10.18 -11.80
C ILE A 50 15.00 8.84 -11.43
N LYS A 51 15.90 8.83 -10.43
CA LYS A 51 16.57 7.64 -9.90
C LYS A 51 16.05 7.23 -8.53
N ALA A 52 15.63 8.20 -7.74
CA ALA A 52 14.89 7.98 -6.50
C ALA A 52 13.93 9.13 -6.28
N SER A 53 12.89 8.91 -5.49
CA SER A 53 11.92 9.95 -5.14
C SER A 53 11.34 9.72 -3.75
N LEU A 54 10.92 10.82 -3.10
CA LEU A 54 10.23 10.81 -1.82
C LEU A 54 9.23 11.95 -1.79
N THR A 55 7.98 11.65 -1.52
CA THR A 55 6.92 12.66 -1.37
C THR A 55 6.63 12.87 0.11
N LEU A 56 6.73 14.11 0.58
CA LEU A 56 6.51 14.49 1.97
C LEU A 56 5.40 15.54 2.06
N ALA A 57 4.48 15.33 2.97
CA ALA A 57 3.56 16.36 3.42
C ALA A 57 4.17 17.08 4.63
N ILE A 58 4.04 18.39 4.67
CA ILE A 58 4.57 19.24 5.75
C ILE A 58 3.40 19.70 6.60
N SER A 59 3.48 19.45 7.91
CA SER A 59 2.44 19.91 8.87
C SER A 59 2.69 21.35 9.30
N ASP A 60 1.69 21.96 9.95
CA ASP A 60 1.81 23.30 10.58
C ASP A 60 2.89 23.34 11.67
N ASN A 61 3.21 22.19 12.28
CA ASN A 61 4.27 22.06 13.29
C ASN A 61 5.65 21.83 12.69
N TYR A 62 5.83 22.06 11.38
CA TYR A 62 7.10 21.83 10.67
C TYR A 62 7.59 20.40 10.76
N GLU A 63 6.71 19.42 10.72
CA GLU A 63 7.03 18.00 10.62
C GLU A 63 6.79 17.51 9.19
N ALA A 64 7.73 16.75 8.65
CA ALA A 64 7.62 16.14 7.34
C ALA A 64 7.19 14.67 7.45
N ILE A 65 6.12 14.27 6.77
CA ILE A 65 5.58 12.91 6.82
C ILE A 65 5.39 12.37 5.41
N SER A 66 5.90 11.17 5.13
CA SER A 66 5.72 10.54 3.82
C SER A 66 4.28 10.07 3.64
N LEU A 67 3.55 10.71 2.73
CA LEU A 67 2.16 10.41 2.36
C LEU A 67 1.28 10.02 3.55
N PRO A 68 1.00 10.94 4.49
CA PRO A 68 0.12 10.65 5.60
C PRO A 68 -1.25 10.18 5.12
N GLN A 69 -1.93 9.35 5.93
CA GLN A 69 -3.24 8.74 5.60
C GLN A 69 -3.22 7.80 4.36
N SER A 70 -2.05 7.42 3.88
CA SER A 70 -1.87 6.36 2.89
C SER A 70 -1.30 5.11 3.56
N PRO A 71 -1.46 3.91 2.99
CA PRO A 71 -0.89 2.69 3.57
C PRO A 71 0.62 2.82 3.81
N PHE A 72 1.32 3.50 2.91
CA PHE A 72 2.74 3.84 2.96
C PHE A 72 3.04 4.96 1.96
N GLY A 73 4.19 5.62 2.12
CA GLY A 73 4.73 6.61 1.19
C GLY A 73 6.15 6.23 0.81
N GLY A 74 7.10 6.49 1.71
CA GLY A 74 8.47 6.02 1.62
C GLY A 74 9.29 6.52 0.44
N ILE A 75 10.49 5.97 0.36
CA ILE A 75 11.43 6.20 -0.74
C ILE A 75 11.14 5.18 -1.84
N TRP A 76 11.04 5.68 -3.07
CA TRP A 76 10.86 4.91 -4.29
C TRP A 76 12.09 5.03 -5.16
N THR A 77 12.54 3.93 -5.76
CA THR A 77 13.80 3.88 -6.50
C THR A 77 13.67 3.18 -7.84
N GLU A 78 14.56 3.52 -8.77
CA GLU A 78 14.85 2.69 -9.95
C GLU A 78 15.62 1.43 -9.53
N GLU A 79 15.38 0.28 -10.19
CA GLU A 79 15.96 -1.02 -9.83
C GLU A 79 17.49 -1.01 -9.67
N ASN A 80 18.19 -0.26 -10.50
CA ASN A 80 19.67 -0.25 -10.57
C ASN A 80 20.29 1.00 -9.94
N ILE A 81 19.76 1.49 -8.81
CA ILE A 81 20.39 2.58 -8.08
C ILE A 81 21.56 2.05 -7.22
N SER A 82 22.72 2.70 -7.28
CA SER A 82 23.84 2.35 -6.39
C SER A 82 23.61 2.81 -4.95
N SER A 83 24.16 2.08 -3.97
CA SER A 83 24.07 2.46 -2.55
C SER A 83 24.58 3.86 -2.28
N VAL A 84 25.70 4.26 -2.89
CA VAL A 84 26.28 5.61 -2.78
C VAL A 84 25.30 6.67 -3.30
N SER A 85 24.64 6.42 -4.43
CA SER A 85 23.66 7.34 -5.00
C SER A 85 22.41 7.47 -4.12
N LEU A 86 21.94 6.36 -3.57
CA LEU A 86 20.77 6.34 -2.70
C LEU A 86 21.07 7.01 -1.34
N GLU A 87 22.25 6.77 -0.77
CA GLU A 87 22.71 7.46 0.43
C GLU A 87 22.80 8.97 0.19
N GLY A 88 23.39 9.39 -0.93
CA GLY A 88 23.47 10.80 -1.33
C GLY A 88 22.09 11.45 -1.47
N PHE A 89 21.10 10.73 -2.01
CA PHE A 89 19.71 11.19 -2.05
C PHE A 89 19.15 11.46 -0.66
N ILE A 90 19.26 10.48 0.26
CA ILE A 90 18.73 10.62 1.62
C ILE A 90 19.40 11.79 2.35
N GLN A 91 20.74 11.93 2.22
CA GLN A 91 21.47 13.04 2.81
C GLN A 91 21.04 14.38 2.23
N ALA A 92 20.85 14.48 0.90
CA ALA A 92 20.39 15.71 0.25
C ALA A 92 18.98 16.11 0.72
N VAL A 93 18.06 15.14 0.90
CA VAL A 93 16.73 15.39 1.47
C VAL A 93 16.84 15.93 2.90
N ILE A 94 17.70 15.33 3.75
CA ILE A 94 17.93 15.81 5.12
C ILE A 94 18.42 17.25 5.14
N ILE A 95 19.40 17.58 4.30
CA ILE A 95 19.97 18.94 4.20
C ILE A 95 18.88 19.94 3.78
N GLU A 96 18.12 19.63 2.74
CA GLU A 96 17.06 20.50 2.22
C GLU A 96 15.95 20.73 3.27
N LEU A 97 15.56 19.70 4.03
CA LEU A 97 14.57 19.83 5.10
C LEU A 97 15.09 20.72 6.25
N ARG A 98 16.37 20.60 6.62
CA ARG A 98 17.00 21.48 7.61
C ARG A 98 17.03 22.94 7.15
N GLN A 99 17.34 23.21 5.89
CA GLN A 99 17.30 24.56 5.33
C GLN A 99 15.89 25.16 5.38
N ARG A 100 14.86 24.31 5.26
CA ARG A 100 13.44 24.70 5.40
C ARG A 100 12.99 24.79 6.87
N ARG A 101 13.87 24.56 7.84
CA ARG A 101 13.59 24.57 9.29
C ARG A 101 12.54 23.51 9.69
N ILE A 102 12.50 22.40 8.98
CA ILE A 102 11.68 21.25 9.38
C ILE A 102 12.33 20.59 10.59
N SER A 103 11.51 20.28 11.60
CA SER A 103 11.97 19.77 12.90
C SER A 103 12.21 18.26 12.90
N SER A 104 11.42 17.53 12.10
CA SER A 104 11.49 16.07 12.04
C SER A 104 11.01 15.52 10.70
N ILE A 105 11.46 14.32 10.37
CA ILE A 105 10.98 13.56 9.23
C ILE A 105 10.50 12.19 9.69
N LYS A 106 9.29 11.78 9.19
CA LYS A 106 8.71 10.45 9.37
C LYS A 106 8.51 9.78 8.02
N ILE A 107 9.17 8.65 7.81
CA ILE A 107 9.12 7.86 6.58
C ILE A 107 8.41 6.54 6.85
N ILE A 108 7.30 6.29 6.16
CA ILE A 108 6.56 5.02 6.20
C ILE A 108 6.96 4.24 4.96
N GLN A 109 7.97 3.37 5.08
CA GLN A 109 8.55 2.66 3.94
C GLN A 109 7.58 1.57 3.43
N PRO A 110 7.36 1.48 2.08
CA PRO A 110 6.55 0.41 1.51
C PRO A 110 7.22 -0.94 1.74
N PRO A 111 6.43 -2.03 1.89
CA PRO A 111 6.96 -3.39 1.95
C PRO A 111 7.72 -3.78 0.67
N LYS A 112 8.61 -4.77 0.79
CA LYS A 112 9.50 -5.24 -0.28
C LYS A 112 8.83 -5.56 -1.62
N PRO A 113 7.62 -6.15 -1.70
CA PRO A 113 6.98 -6.39 -2.99
C PRO A 113 6.66 -5.12 -3.80
N TYR A 114 6.56 -3.96 -3.14
CA TYR A 114 6.34 -2.67 -3.78
C TYR A 114 7.63 -1.93 -4.12
N GLU A 115 8.73 -2.18 -3.38
CA GLU A 115 10.02 -1.49 -3.55
C GLU A 115 11.17 -2.50 -3.47
N SER A 116 11.78 -2.79 -4.60
CA SER A 116 12.83 -3.83 -4.72
C SER A 116 14.08 -3.55 -3.88
N ASN A 117 14.41 -2.27 -3.67
CA ASN A 117 15.54 -1.84 -2.85
C ASN A 117 15.19 -1.68 -1.36
N PHE A 118 14.06 -2.25 -0.91
CA PHE A 118 13.58 -2.17 0.46
C PHE A 118 14.66 -2.42 1.53
N ASP A 119 15.41 -3.50 1.40
CA ASP A 119 16.44 -3.87 2.38
C ASP A 119 17.58 -2.85 2.43
N LEU A 120 18.01 -2.36 1.27
CA LEU A 120 19.05 -1.33 1.14
C LEU A 120 18.58 0.02 1.72
N ILE A 121 17.34 0.42 1.42
CA ILE A 121 16.76 1.67 1.94
C ILE A 121 16.71 1.62 3.47
N ASN A 122 16.16 0.54 4.04
CA ASN A 122 16.07 0.41 5.50
C ASN A 122 17.46 0.39 6.16
N TYR A 123 18.44 -0.28 5.56
CA TYR A 123 19.83 -0.28 6.02
C TYR A 123 20.43 1.15 6.02
N LEU A 124 20.24 1.91 4.94
CA LEU A 124 20.77 3.26 4.83
C LEU A 124 20.07 4.24 5.79
N LEU A 125 18.74 4.13 5.93
CA LEU A 125 18.01 4.94 6.93
C LEU A 125 18.55 4.69 8.33
N PHE A 126 18.77 3.43 8.72
CA PHE A 126 19.38 3.10 10.00
C PHE A 126 20.79 3.69 10.15
N LYS A 127 21.64 3.57 9.12
CA LYS A 127 23.03 4.10 9.14
C LYS A 127 23.08 5.62 9.19
N LEU A 128 22.08 6.31 8.65
CA LEU A 128 21.95 7.76 8.67
C LEU A 128 21.25 8.29 9.95
N GLY A 129 21.06 7.44 10.95
CA GLY A 129 20.60 7.83 12.28
C GLY A 129 19.08 7.87 12.45
N PHE A 130 18.31 7.40 11.48
CA PHE A 130 16.88 7.23 11.67
C PHE A 130 16.59 6.18 12.74
N LYS A 131 15.57 6.44 13.54
CA LYS A 131 15.06 5.52 14.56
C LYS A 131 13.84 4.79 13.99
N GLN A 132 13.82 3.47 14.14
CA GLN A 132 12.67 2.67 13.82
C GLN A 132 11.62 2.82 14.93
N VAL A 133 10.42 3.27 14.59
CA VAL A 133 9.34 3.51 15.56
C VAL A 133 8.16 2.56 15.43
N SER A 134 8.03 1.89 14.29
CA SER A 134 6.99 0.87 14.09
C SER A 134 7.41 -0.15 13.04
N ILE A 135 7.01 -1.41 13.26
CA ILE A 135 7.03 -2.47 12.26
C ILE A 135 5.64 -3.09 12.23
N LEU A 136 5.07 -3.21 11.03
CA LEU A 136 3.84 -3.96 10.80
C LEU A 136 4.13 -5.08 9.81
N SER A 137 3.65 -6.28 10.12
CA SER A 137 3.87 -7.44 9.26
C SER A 137 2.77 -7.53 8.20
N HIS A 138 3.13 -7.37 6.93
CA HIS A 138 2.25 -7.57 5.78
C HIS A 138 2.42 -8.96 5.19
N GLN A 139 1.31 -9.60 4.84
CA GLN A 139 1.29 -10.90 4.18
C GLN A 139 0.94 -10.72 2.71
N PHE A 140 1.66 -11.44 1.85
CA PHE A 140 1.55 -11.33 0.40
C PHE A 140 1.34 -12.69 -0.25
N PHE A 141 0.67 -12.68 -1.39
CA PHE A 141 0.71 -13.79 -2.33
C PHE A 141 1.37 -13.32 -3.62
N ILE A 142 2.61 -13.76 -3.85
CA ILE A 142 3.46 -13.28 -4.93
C ILE A 142 3.55 -14.32 -6.05
N GLY A 143 3.45 -13.83 -7.28
CA GLY A 143 3.68 -14.57 -8.51
C GLY A 143 2.44 -14.77 -9.36
N LYS A 144 2.39 -14.09 -10.50
CA LYS A 144 1.33 -14.15 -11.50
C LYS A 144 0.89 -15.57 -11.89
N LYS A 145 1.87 -16.47 -12.14
CA LYS A 145 1.60 -17.87 -12.45
C LYS A 145 1.01 -18.62 -11.26
N LYS A 146 1.48 -18.31 -10.04
CA LYS A 146 0.99 -18.93 -8.80
C LYS A 146 -0.44 -18.48 -8.50
N ILE A 147 -0.76 -17.19 -8.69
CA ILE A 147 -2.12 -16.64 -8.57
C ILE A 147 -3.06 -17.37 -9.52
N LYS A 148 -2.71 -17.46 -10.80
CA LYS A 148 -3.50 -18.19 -11.80
C LYS A 148 -3.73 -19.65 -11.41
N ARG A 149 -2.68 -20.35 -10.94
CA ARG A 149 -2.78 -21.75 -10.51
C ARG A 149 -3.69 -21.91 -9.27
N LEU A 150 -3.60 -21.01 -8.29
CA LEU A 150 -4.48 -21.01 -7.12
C LEU A 150 -5.94 -20.91 -7.53
N VAL A 151 -6.24 -19.96 -8.43
CA VAL A 151 -7.60 -19.73 -8.92
C VAL A 151 -8.12 -20.95 -9.70
N GLN A 152 -7.31 -21.56 -10.54
CA GLN A 152 -7.68 -22.77 -11.29
C GLN A 152 -7.96 -23.98 -10.37
N ASN A 153 -7.15 -24.16 -9.32
CA ASN A 153 -7.30 -25.30 -8.41
C ASN A 153 -8.49 -25.15 -7.45
N GLU A 154 -8.73 -23.95 -6.92
CA GLU A 154 -9.73 -23.72 -5.87
C GLU A 154 -11.06 -23.16 -6.40
N GLY A 155 -11.07 -22.61 -7.62
CA GLY A 155 -12.22 -21.88 -8.17
C GLY A 155 -13.51 -22.71 -8.23
N ALA A 156 -13.41 -23.94 -8.70
CA ALA A 156 -14.56 -24.84 -8.78
C ALA A 156 -15.19 -25.11 -7.42
N LYS A 157 -14.38 -25.26 -6.37
CA LYS A 157 -14.82 -25.48 -4.99
C LYS A 157 -15.59 -24.27 -4.44
N TYR A 158 -15.05 -23.05 -4.60
CA TYR A 158 -15.73 -21.83 -4.13
C TYR A 158 -17.03 -21.56 -4.92
N LEU A 159 -17.03 -21.83 -6.22
CA LEU A 159 -18.21 -21.70 -7.07
C LEU A 159 -19.31 -22.71 -6.67
N ALA A 160 -18.95 -23.98 -6.47
CA ALA A 160 -19.89 -25.02 -6.03
C ALA A 160 -20.51 -24.66 -4.69
N LYS A 161 -19.67 -24.24 -3.72
CA LYS A 161 -20.13 -23.86 -2.38
C LYS A 161 -21.02 -22.62 -2.39
N SER A 162 -20.73 -21.61 -3.23
CA SER A 162 -21.60 -20.44 -3.35
C SER A 162 -22.98 -20.81 -3.90
N LYS A 163 -23.05 -21.71 -4.88
CA LYS A 163 -24.30 -22.22 -5.44
C LYS A 163 -25.10 -23.03 -4.40
N GLU A 164 -24.46 -23.96 -3.70
CA GLU A 164 -25.06 -24.75 -2.63
C GLU A 164 -25.72 -23.88 -1.56
N LEU A 165 -25.06 -22.78 -1.19
CA LEU A 165 -25.53 -21.85 -0.15
C LEU A 165 -26.50 -20.78 -0.67
N GLY A 166 -26.81 -20.76 -1.97
CA GLY A 166 -27.68 -19.76 -2.60
C GLY A 166 -27.08 -18.35 -2.59
N LEU A 167 -25.75 -18.25 -2.62
CA LEU A 167 -25.06 -16.97 -2.57
C LEU A 167 -24.91 -16.35 -3.96
N LYS A 168 -25.15 -15.04 -4.05
CA LYS A 168 -24.87 -14.22 -5.23
C LYS A 168 -23.66 -13.35 -4.96
N ILE A 169 -22.62 -13.51 -5.77
CA ILE A 169 -21.39 -12.74 -5.67
C ILE A 169 -21.42 -11.65 -6.75
N ARG A 170 -21.17 -10.41 -6.36
CA ARG A 170 -21.01 -9.27 -7.26
C ARG A 170 -19.61 -8.69 -7.07
N MET A 171 -18.94 -8.39 -8.16
CA MET A 171 -17.64 -7.73 -8.18
C MET A 171 -17.65 -6.66 -9.27
N GLY A 172 -17.16 -5.47 -8.95
CA GLY A 172 -17.12 -4.38 -9.91
C GLY A 172 -16.76 -3.03 -9.31
N SER A 173 -17.01 -1.99 -10.10
CA SER A 173 -16.85 -0.61 -9.67
C SER A 173 -17.84 -0.24 -8.57
N ILE A 174 -17.45 0.74 -7.76
CA ILE A 174 -18.26 1.23 -6.64
C ILE A 174 -19.32 2.18 -7.19
N GLN A 175 -20.60 1.82 -6.98
CA GLN A 175 -21.76 2.60 -7.42
C GLN A 175 -22.35 3.46 -6.29
N ASN A 176 -22.20 3.00 -5.04
CA ASN A 176 -22.61 3.69 -3.84
C ASN A 176 -21.72 3.27 -2.67
N PHE A 177 -21.74 4.03 -1.59
CA PHE A 177 -20.84 3.85 -0.45
C PHE A 177 -21.50 3.23 0.79
N GLY A 178 -22.75 2.75 0.70
CA GLY A 178 -23.48 2.14 1.82
C GLY A 178 -22.73 0.97 2.46
N PHE A 179 -21.97 0.21 1.67
CA PHE A 179 -21.12 -0.89 2.15
C PHE A 179 -20.08 -0.47 3.20
N LEU A 180 -19.65 0.80 3.22
CA LEU A 180 -18.69 1.31 4.21
C LEU A 180 -19.30 1.29 5.61
N GLN A 181 -20.56 1.73 5.73
CA GLN A 181 -21.29 1.69 7.00
C GLN A 181 -21.54 0.25 7.45
N GLU A 182 -21.87 -0.66 6.52
CA GLU A 182 -22.06 -2.09 6.82
C GLU A 182 -20.75 -2.71 7.33
N ILE A 183 -19.61 -2.47 6.65
CA ILE A 183 -18.28 -2.94 7.11
C ILE A 183 -17.96 -2.39 8.50
N LYS A 184 -18.16 -1.10 8.77
CA LYS A 184 -17.90 -0.49 10.08
C LYS A 184 -18.74 -1.16 11.17
N THR A 185 -20.06 -1.23 10.95
CA THR A 185 -21.00 -1.83 11.89
C THR A 185 -20.69 -3.30 12.18
N TRP A 186 -20.38 -4.09 11.15
CA TRP A 186 -20.08 -5.52 11.32
C TRP A 186 -18.77 -5.77 12.06
N ASN A 187 -17.74 -4.96 11.83
CA ASN A 187 -16.49 -5.07 12.57
C ASN A 187 -16.64 -4.59 14.00
N GLN A 188 -17.36 -3.48 14.22
CA GLN A 188 -17.64 -2.97 15.57
C GLN A 188 -18.41 -4.00 16.42
N ALA A 189 -19.39 -4.70 15.84
CA ALA A 189 -20.11 -5.79 16.52
C ALA A 189 -19.22 -6.99 16.90
N ARG A 190 -17.98 -7.06 16.38
CA ARG A 190 -16.95 -8.05 16.71
C ARG A 190 -15.86 -7.50 17.61
N GLY A 191 -15.98 -6.25 18.06
CA GLY A 191 -14.96 -5.59 18.90
C GLY A 191 -13.80 -4.98 18.13
N TYR A 192 -13.88 -4.87 16.79
CA TYR A 192 -12.82 -4.26 15.98
C TYR A 192 -13.20 -2.83 15.59
N ALA A 193 -12.34 -1.87 15.90
CA ALA A 193 -12.43 -0.52 15.37
C ALA A 193 -11.69 -0.45 14.02
N ILE A 194 -12.40 -0.11 12.95
CA ILE A 194 -11.78 0.18 11.66
C ILE A 194 -11.72 1.70 11.51
N LEU A 195 -10.51 2.23 11.50
CA LEU A 195 -10.26 3.65 11.34
C LEU A 195 -9.83 3.93 9.89
N PHE A 196 -10.63 4.69 9.17
CA PHE A 196 -10.28 5.28 7.88
C PHE A 196 -11.09 6.55 7.65
N ASP A 197 -10.52 7.47 6.91
CA ASP A 197 -11.21 8.70 6.49
C ASP A 197 -12.16 8.38 5.32
N GLU A 198 -13.46 8.39 5.60
CA GLU A 198 -14.50 8.06 4.62
C GLU A 198 -14.59 9.11 3.52
N THR A 199 -14.50 10.39 3.87
CA THR A 199 -14.55 11.49 2.90
C THR A 199 -13.41 11.39 1.90
N ARG A 200 -12.20 11.13 2.39
CA ARG A 200 -11.03 10.91 1.56
C ARG A 200 -11.17 9.68 0.66
N LEU A 201 -11.67 8.57 1.20
CA LEU A 201 -11.89 7.36 0.42
C LEU A 201 -12.90 7.60 -0.71
N ILE A 202 -14.00 8.30 -0.43
CA ILE A 202 -15.01 8.67 -1.44
C ILE A 202 -14.37 9.53 -2.54
N SER A 203 -13.57 10.55 -2.18
CA SER A 203 -12.85 11.37 -3.15
C SER A 203 -11.89 10.51 -4.00
N GLN A 204 -11.08 9.67 -3.37
CA GLN A 204 -10.15 8.80 -4.09
C GLN A 204 -10.85 7.84 -5.06
N VAL A 205 -11.99 7.27 -4.68
CA VAL A 205 -12.80 6.41 -5.56
C VAL A 205 -13.38 7.23 -6.73
N SER A 206 -13.80 8.46 -6.47
CA SER A 206 -14.34 9.35 -7.51
C SER A 206 -13.27 9.77 -8.52
N ASP A 207 -12.05 10.05 -8.05
CA ASP A 207 -10.95 10.52 -8.88
C ASP A 207 -10.25 9.37 -9.64
N PHE A 208 -10.25 8.16 -9.05
CA PHE A 208 -9.56 6.96 -9.57
C PHE A 208 -10.45 5.71 -9.51
N PRO A 209 -11.65 5.72 -10.14
CA PRO A 209 -12.62 4.61 -10.02
C PRO A 209 -12.08 3.26 -10.52
N GLU A 210 -11.14 3.28 -11.47
CA GLU A 210 -10.51 2.07 -12.03
C GLU A 210 -9.51 1.41 -11.08
N ARG A 211 -9.20 2.04 -9.94
CA ARG A 211 -8.30 1.51 -8.91
C ARG A 211 -9.03 0.75 -7.82
N TYR A 212 -10.35 0.93 -7.68
CA TYR A 212 -11.15 0.42 -6.56
C TYR A 212 -12.15 -0.64 -7.03
N PHE A 213 -12.17 -1.78 -6.36
CA PHE A 213 -13.02 -2.92 -6.69
C PHE A 213 -13.78 -3.38 -5.45
N LEU A 214 -15.11 -3.26 -5.50
CA LEU A 214 -15.97 -3.77 -4.45
C LEU A 214 -16.39 -5.21 -4.78
N ILE A 215 -16.18 -6.10 -3.83
CA ILE A 215 -16.70 -7.47 -3.82
C ILE A 215 -17.79 -7.54 -2.78
N SER A 216 -18.98 -7.99 -3.17
CA SER A 216 -20.13 -8.12 -2.28
C SER A 216 -20.78 -9.49 -2.45
N ILE A 217 -21.09 -10.16 -1.34
CA ILE A 217 -21.78 -11.43 -1.31
C ILE A 217 -23.16 -11.22 -0.70
N TYR A 218 -24.19 -11.67 -1.41
CA TYR A 218 -25.57 -11.55 -1.01
C TYR A 218 -26.24 -12.93 -0.86
N LYS A 219 -27.18 -13.02 0.07
CA LYS A 219 -28.13 -14.12 0.17
C LYS A 219 -29.54 -13.54 0.27
N GLU A 220 -30.44 -13.95 -0.63
CA GLU A 220 -31.85 -13.48 -0.65
C GLU A 220 -31.97 -11.95 -0.63
N GLY A 221 -31.07 -11.24 -1.30
CA GLY A 221 -31.03 -9.77 -1.36
C GLY A 221 -30.33 -9.09 -0.18
N ILE A 222 -29.98 -9.81 0.87
CA ILE A 222 -29.30 -9.28 2.06
C ILE A 222 -27.78 -9.38 1.85
N ALA A 223 -27.06 -8.29 2.14
CA ALA A 223 -25.60 -8.29 2.12
C ALA A 223 -25.04 -9.15 3.26
N MET A 224 -24.19 -10.11 2.92
CA MET A 224 -23.57 -11.05 3.85
C MET A 224 -22.09 -10.76 4.09
N ALA A 225 -21.42 -10.19 3.10
CA ALA A 225 -20.01 -9.82 3.20
C ALA A 225 -19.65 -8.77 2.15
N HIS A 226 -18.67 -7.92 2.51
CA HIS A 226 -18.02 -6.99 1.61
C HIS A 226 -16.51 -7.07 1.74
N ALA A 227 -15.82 -6.84 0.62
CA ALA A 227 -14.38 -6.61 0.58
C ALA A 227 -14.06 -5.54 -0.44
N LEU A 228 -13.12 -4.66 -0.09
CA LEU A 228 -12.61 -3.60 -0.97
C LEU A 228 -11.17 -3.90 -1.34
N GLY A 229 -10.93 -4.11 -2.63
CA GLY A 229 -9.60 -4.23 -3.21
C GLY A 229 -9.17 -2.91 -3.85
N VAL A 230 -7.89 -2.55 -3.67
CA VAL A 230 -7.32 -1.31 -4.22
C VAL A 230 -6.06 -1.61 -5.01
N LYS A 231 -6.00 -1.19 -6.27
CA LYS A 231 -4.78 -1.28 -7.09
C LYS A 231 -3.84 -0.13 -6.73
N LEU A 232 -2.98 -0.33 -5.73
CA LEU A 232 -2.00 0.67 -5.31
C LEU A 232 -0.95 0.93 -6.40
N GLN A 233 -0.53 -0.11 -7.12
CA GLN A 233 0.28 -0.05 -8.35
C GLN A 233 -0.44 -0.80 -9.49
N PRO A 234 -0.06 -0.60 -10.75
CA PRO A 234 -0.72 -1.23 -11.90
C PRO A 234 -0.76 -2.76 -11.84
N ASP A 235 0.22 -3.38 -11.21
CA ASP A 235 0.46 -4.82 -11.16
C ASP A 235 0.17 -5.46 -9.79
N SER A 236 -0.46 -4.73 -8.88
CA SER A 236 -0.79 -5.18 -7.52
C SER A 236 -2.24 -4.93 -7.16
N ILE A 237 -2.75 -5.67 -6.19
CA ILE A 237 -4.01 -5.37 -5.53
C ILE A 237 -3.88 -5.55 -4.02
N TYR A 238 -4.34 -4.57 -3.27
CA TYR A 238 -4.34 -4.50 -1.82
C TYR A 238 -5.73 -4.82 -1.26
N TYR A 239 -5.82 -5.80 -0.37
CA TYR A 239 -7.02 -6.14 0.38
C TYR A 239 -7.21 -5.12 1.50
N PHE A 240 -7.91 -4.03 1.19
CA PHE A 240 -7.93 -2.83 2.03
C PHE A 240 -8.92 -2.92 3.19
N LEU A 241 -10.19 -3.19 2.88
CA LEU A 241 -11.26 -3.28 3.88
C LEU A 241 -12.07 -4.55 3.67
N SER A 242 -12.58 -5.12 4.75
CA SER A 242 -13.55 -6.21 4.65
C SER A 242 -14.43 -6.28 5.89
N GLY A 243 -15.61 -6.84 5.70
CA GLY A 243 -16.53 -7.16 6.78
C GLY A 243 -17.47 -8.29 6.37
N THR A 244 -17.93 -9.03 7.36
CA THR A 244 -18.96 -10.07 7.16
C THR A 244 -20.06 -9.89 8.18
N LEU A 245 -21.32 -10.12 7.78
CA LEU A 245 -22.46 -9.96 8.65
C LEU A 245 -22.29 -10.79 9.94
N PRO A 246 -22.38 -10.16 11.14
CA PRO A 246 -22.32 -10.90 12.40
C PRO A 246 -23.44 -11.94 12.50
N LYS A 247 -23.15 -13.09 13.12
CA LYS A 247 -24.12 -14.17 13.33
C LYS A 247 -24.74 -14.77 12.05
N ALA A 248 -24.18 -14.46 10.87
CA ALA A 248 -24.54 -15.19 9.66
C ALA A 248 -24.14 -16.66 9.83
N ASN A 249 -25.11 -17.58 9.72
CA ASN A 249 -24.86 -19.03 9.80
C ASN A 249 -24.17 -19.56 8.51
N ILE A 250 -23.29 -18.77 7.92
CA ILE A 250 -22.56 -19.11 6.70
C ILE A 250 -21.08 -19.07 7.00
N LYS A 251 -20.43 -20.23 6.96
CA LYS A 251 -18.99 -20.35 7.16
C LYS A 251 -18.21 -19.84 5.95
N ASN A 252 -17.01 -19.28 6.19
CA ASN A 252 -16.03 -18.95 5.17
C ASN A 252 -16.42 -17.76 4.23
N LEU A 253 -17.34 -16.88 4.62
CA LEU A 253 -17.66 -15.69 3.82
C LEU A 253 -16.44 -14.82 3.53
N GLY A 254 -15.58 -14.59 4.53
CA GLY A 254 -14.32 -13.83 4.35
C GLY A 254 -13.36 -14.52 3.38
N GLU A 255 -13.27 -15.86 3.41
CA GLU A 255 -12.48 -16.63 2.44
C GLU A 255 -13.03 -16.50 1.02
N MET A 256 -14.36 -16.52 0.87
CA MET A 256 -15.01 -16.34 -0.43
C MET A 256 -14.74 -14.93 -1.00
N CYS A 257 -14.83 -13.88 -0.18
CA CYS A 257 -14.46 -12.52 -0.60
C CYS A 257 -12.99 -12.44 -1.03
N LEU A 258 -12.09 -13.00 -0.23
CA LEU A 258 -10.66 -12.99 -0.54
C LEU A 258 -10.36 -13.79 -1.81
N PHE A 259 -11.03 -14.93 -2.02
CA PHE A 259 -10.89 -15.70 -3.25
C PHE A 259 -11.33 -14.90 -4.50
N GLN A 260 -12.39 -14.10 -4.40
CA GLN A 260 -12.80 -13.23 -5.51
C GLN A 260 -11.73 -12.16 -5.82
N LEU A 261 -10.99 -11.69 -4.81
CA LEU A 261 -9.87 -10.79 -5.04
C LEU A 261 -8.74 -11.49 -5.81
N PHE A 262 -8.45 -12.77 -5.50
CA PHE A 262 -7.51 -13.59 -6.27
C PHE A 262 -8.00 -13.83 -7.70
N GLN A 263 -9.30 -14.05 -7.91
CA GLN A 263 -9.88 -14.17 -9.24
C GLN A 263 -9.63 -12.90 -10.04
N LEU A 264 -9.92 -11.72 -9.47
CA LEU A 264 -9.66 -10.43 -10.08
C LEU A 264 -8.17 -10.25 -10.41
N ALA A 265 -7.29 -10.61 -9.47
CA ALA A 265 -5.83 -10.54 -9.68
C ALA A 265 -5.37 -11.45 -10.83
N SER A 266 -5.96 -12.65 -10.96
CA SER A 266 -5.69 -13.57 -12.07
C SER A 266 -6.16 -13.00 -13.41
N ASP A 267 -7.38 -12.48 -13.47
CA ASP A 267 -8.00 -11.95 -14.69
C ASP A 267 -7.25 -10.73 -15.21
N GLN A 268 -6.81 -9.85 -14.30
CA GLN A 268 -6.00 -8.67 -14.60
C GLN A 268 -4.50 -8.96 -14.72
N LYS A 269 -4.08 -10.21 -14.55
CA LYS A 269 -2.68 -10.66 -14.66
C LYS A 269 -1.74 -9.92 -13.71
N LEU A 270 -2.17 -9.64 -12.48
CA LEU A 270 -1.37 -8.94 -11.48
C LEU A 270 -0.20 -9.80 -10.96
N ASN A 271 0.85 -9.14 -10.49
CA ASN A 271 2.06 -9.79 -10.00
C ASN A 271 1.90 -10.29 -8.56
N PHE A 272 1.13 -9.57 -7.73
CA PHE A 272 0.90 -9.97 -6.36
C PHE A 272 -0.41 -9.42 -5.78
N VAL A 273 -0.86 -10.09 -4.72
CA VAL A 273 -1.95 -9.66 -3.83
C VAL A 273 -1.36 -9.32 -2.47
N ASP A 274 -1.57 -8.10 -2.01
CA ASP A 274 -1.23 -7.65 -0.65
C ASP A 274 -2.43 -7.88 0.27
N LEU A 275 -2.28 -8.73 1.27
CA LEU A 275 -3.31 -9.03 2.25
C LEU A 275 -3.32 -8.04 3.43
N GLY A 276 -2.41 -7.06 3.43
CA GLY A 276 -2.28 -6.05 4.46
C GLY A 276 -1.68 -6.55 5.78
N SER A 277 -1.55 -5.65 6.74
CA SER A 277 -1.08 -5.99 8.08
C SER A 277 -2.14 -6.74 8.89
N SER A 278 -1.69 -7.40 9.95
CA SER A 278 -2.53 -8.13 10.89
C SER A 278 -2.29 -7.66 12.33
N ASP A 279 -1.97 -6.38 12.49
CA ASP A 279 -1.68 -5.80 13.78
C ASP A 279 -2.94 -5.09 14.33
N LEU A 280 -3.09 -5.14 15.65
CA LEU A 280 -4.07 -4.38 16.43
C LEU A 280 -3.28 -3.33 17.20
N ASP A 281 -3.44 -2.04 16.90
CA ASP A 281 -2.74 -0.92 17.55
C ASP A 281 -1.30 -1.25 17.99
N SER A 282 -1.13 -1.80 19.22
CA SER A 282 0.15 -2.21 19.79
C SER A 282 0.34 -3.74 19.88
N GLU A 283 -0.66 -4.53 19.46
CA GLU A 283 -0.64 -5.99 19.65
C GLU A 283 -0.74 -6.75 18.33
N VAL A 284 -0.26 -7.98 18.36
CA VAL A 284 -0.31 -8.90 17.22
C VAL A 284 -1.66 -9.62 17.18
N ASN A 285 -2.40 -9.50 16.09
CA ASN A 285 -3.60 -10.31 15.87
C ASN A 285 -3.24 -11.69 15.29
N HIS A 286 -2.89 -12.64 16.16
CA HIS A 286 -2.51 -14.00 15.76
C HIS A 286 -3.59 -14.73 14.93
N SER A 287 -4.87 -14.51 15.24
CA SER A 287 -5.97 -15.11 14.52
C SER A 287 -6.04 -14.61 13.06
N LEU A 288 -5.82 -13.31 12.86
CA LEU A 288 -5.82 -12.71 11.53
C LEU A 288 -4.56 -13.10 10.75
N ILE A 289 -3.39 -13.17 11.40
CA ILE A 289 -2.15 -13.70 10.80
C ILE A 289 -2.39 -15.14 10.32
N PHE A 290 -2.95 -16.00 11.17
CA PHE A 290 -3.23 -17.38 10.80
C PHE A 290 -4.25 -17.48 9.66
N PHE A 291 -5.29 -16.65 9.67
CA PHE A 291 -6.24 -16.59 8.56
C PHE A 291 -5.53 -16.24 7.24
N LYS A 292 -4.75 -15.18 7.22
CA LYS A 292 -4.04 -14.69 6.03
C LYS A 292 -2.92 -15.64 5.57
N SER A 293 -2.26 -16.35 6.50
CA SER A 293 -1.18 -17.29 6.16
C SER A 293 -1.63 -18.43 5.25
N ARG A 294 -2.92 -18.79 5.29
CA ARG A 294 -3.49 -19.78 4.38
C ARG A 294 -3.62 -19.29 2.93
N PHE A 295 -3.52 -17.98 2.73
CA PHE A 295 -3.66 -17.29 1.44
C PHE A 295 -2.41 -16.50 1.06
N SER A 296 -1.32 -16.67 1.78
CA SER A 296 -0.05 -15.97 1.51
C SER A 296 1.05 -16.97 1.20
N ASN A 297 2.07 -16.52 0.50
CA ASN A 297 3.29 -17.28 0.24
C ASN A 297 4.55 -16.47 0.51
N ASP A 298 4.38 -15.25 1.04
CA ASP A 298 5.47 -14.36 1.42
C ASP A 298 5.03 -13.39 2.53
N ILE A 299 6.00 -12.90 3.30
CA ILE A 299 5.82 -11.92 4.36
C ILE A 299 6.88 -10.83 4.19
N SER A 300 6.45 -9.58 4.29
CA SER A 300 7.34 -8.43 4.29
C SER A 300 6.88 -7.39 5.29
N ASN A 301 7.82 -6.74 5.94
CA ASN A 301 7.50 -5.72 6.93
C ASN A 301 7.24 -4.36 6.28
N LYS A 302 6.29 -3.62 6.83
CA LYS A 302 6.15 -2.18 6.64
C LYS A 302 6.83 -1.48 7.80
N VAL A 303 7.88 -0.71 7.53
CA VAL A 303 8.71 -0.09 8.57
C VAL A 303 8.50 1.41 8.58
N THR A 304 8.29 1.97 9.78
CA THR A 304 8.22 3.42 9.97
C THR A 304 9.50 3.91 10.66
N TRP A 305 10.12 4.90 10.03
CA TRP A 305 11.35 5.54 10.46
C TRP A 305 11.13 6.99 10.83
N THR A 306 11.84 7.50 11.82
CA THR A 306 11.86 8.93 12.20
C THR A 306 13.27 9.43 12.41
N LEU A 307 13.48 10.70 12.09
CA LEU A 307 14.70 11.44 12.39
C LEU A 307 14.34 12.86 12.84
N ASN A 308 14.87 13.30 13.97
CA ASN A 308 14.87 14.72 14.36
C ASN A 308 15.97 15.43 13.59
N LEU A 309 15.66 16.58 12.98
CA LEU A 309 16.52 17.29 12.02
C LEU A 309 17.31 18.43 12.66
#